data_40b4aba186d0d2da4258ed5835cbc9ec
#
_entry.id   40b4aba186d0d2da4258ed5835cbc9ec
#
_cell.length_a   1.000
_cell.length_b   1.000
_cell.length_c   1.000
_cell.angle_alpha   90.00
_cell.angle_beta   90.00
_cell.angle_gamma   90.00
#
_symmetry.space_group_name_H-M   'P 1'
#
loop_
_entity.id
_entity.type
_entity.pdbx_description
1 polymer ?
#
loop_
_entity_poly.entity_id
_entity_poly.type
_entity_poly.pdbx_seq_one_letter_code
_entity_poly.pdbx_strand_id
1 'polypeptide(L)'
;MLNPGSVQKEVRTLARDKRLFLRVGNEVTHNQNYQWGIGVVEEVMTSSVPGGTCLTRIRFQDGKLRVFDNDLDSDRCCYYFGVRRYLDPSNKANAIRAKLFSQ
;
A
#
# COMPACT_ATOMS: atom_id res chain seq x y z
N MET A 1 2.81 30.23 24.28
CA MET A 1 3.04 29.85 24.09
C MET A 1 3.08 29.11 23.35
N LEU A 2 3.43 29.12 22.97
CA LEU A 2 3.47 28.39 22.30
C LEU A 2 3.27 27.42 22.48
N ASN A 3 3.17 27.39 22.41
CA ASN A 3 2.79 26.16 22.39
C ASN A 3 3.84 25.21 22.03
N PRO A 4 4.60 24.87 22.95
CA PRO A 4 5.67 23.94 22.66
C PRO A 4 5.14 22.63 22.13
N GLY A 5 3.92 22.35 22.46
CA GLY A 5 3.34 21.14 21.96
C GLY A 5 3.19 21.14 20.47
N SER A 6 3.05 22.28 19.83
CA SER A 6 2.91 22.27 18.40
C SER A 6 4.18 21.86 17.72
N VAL A 7 5.31 22.23 18.26
CA VAL A 7 6.58 21.81 17.68
C VAL A 7 6.72 20.29 17.77
N GLN A 8 6.38 19.75 18.92
CA GLN A 8 6.48 18.32 19.09
C GLN A 8 5.50 17.58 18.23
N LYS A 9 4.31 18.16 18.06
CA LYS A 9 3.37 17.57 17.15
C LYS A 9 3.91 17.50 15.77
N GLU A 10 4.60 18.54 15.34
CA GLU A 10 5.14 18.54 13.99
C GLU A 10 6.15 17.44 13.79
N VAL A 11 7.00 17.21 14.77
CA VAL A 11 7.98 16.14 14.67
C VAL A 11 7.31 14.79 14.59
N ARG A 12 6.32 14.56 15.46
CA ARG A 12 5.61 13.30 15.42
C ARG A 12 4.83 13.16 14.13
N THR A 13 4.29 14.27 13.65
CA THR A 13 3.52 14.25 12.43
C THR A 13 4.37 13.86 11.25
N LEU A 14 5.62 14.31 11.21
CA LEU A 14 6.50 13.87 10.14
C LEU A 14 6.67 12.37 10.12
N ALA A 15 6.82 11.74 11.27
CA ALA A 15 6.96 10.30 11.32
C ALA A 15 5.67 9.61 10.91
N ARG A 16 4.53 10.22 11.24
CA ARG A 16 3.24 9.62 10.92
C ARG A 16 2.66 10.12 9.62
N ASP A 17 3.28 11.13 9.02
CA ASP A 17 2.79 11.69 7.79
C ASP A 17 3.11 10.87 6.57
N LYS A 18 3.79 9.76 6.76
CA LYS A 18 4.00 8.88 5.63
C LYS A 18 2.65 8.37 5.15
N ARG A 19 2.39 8.58 3.89
CA ARG A 19 1.12 8.15 3.32
C ARG A 19 1.28 6.72 2.88
N LEU A 20 0.70 5.83 3.65
CA LEU A 20 0.77 4.40 3.35
C LEU A 20 -0.27 4.06 2.31
N PHE A 21 0.14 3.31 1.32
CA PHE A 21 -0.76 2.86 0.27
C PHE A 21 -1.67 1.74 0.79
N LEU A 22 -1.08 0.75 1.46
CA LEU A 22 -1.78 -0.45 1.84
C LEU A 22 -1.78 -0.64 3.36
N ARG A 23 -2.80 -1.32 3.85
CA ARG A 23 -2.95 -1.68 5.26
C ARG A 23 -3.15 -3.17 5.37
N VAL A 24 -2.86 -3.70 6.54
CA VAL A 24 -3.05 -5.13 6.81
C VAL A 24 -4.48 -5.52 6.49
N GLY A 25 -4.63 -6.61 5.78
CA GLY A 25 -5.93 -7.13 5.37
C GLY A 25 -6.39 -6.66 4.01
N ASN A 26 -5.74 -5.64 3.43
CA ASN A 26 -6.11 -5.21 2.08
C ASN A 26 -5.87 -6.34 1.08
N GLU A 27 -6.80 -6.46 0.14
CA GLU A 27 -6.66 -7.39 -0.98
C GLU A 27 -6.20 -6.60 -2.19
N VAL A 28 -5.23 -7.15 -2.91
CA VAL A 28 -4.61 -6.48 -4.05
C VAL A 28 -4.42 -7.46 -5.20
N THR A 29 -4.22 -6.89 -6.38
CA THR A 29 -3.69 -7.64 -7.52
C THR A 29 -2.58 -6.81 -8.12
N HIS A 30 -1.76 -7.46 -8.95
CA HIS A 30 -0.66 -6.76 -9.62
C HIS A 30 -1.01 -6.64 -11.09
N ASN A 31 -1.13 -5.41 -11.58
CA ASN A 31 -1.60 -5.17 -12.95
C ASN A 31 -0.71 -5.78 -14.02
N GLN A 32 0.52 -6.09 -13.69
CA GLN A 32 1.45 -6.69 -14.65
C GLN A 32 1.75 -8.14 -14.35
N ASN A 33 1.19 -8.68 -13.28
CA ASN A 33 1.48 -10.05 -12.84
C ASN A 33 0.21 -10.70 -12.32
N TYR A 34 -0.82 -10.73 -13.16
CA TYR A 34 -2.10 -11.30 -12.75
C TYR A 34 -1.99 -12.76 -12.34
N GLN A 35 -0.99 -13.45 -12.86
CA GLN A 35 -0.82 -14.86 -12.54
C GLN A 35 -0.49 -15.09 -11.07
N TRP A 36 -0.07 -14.05 -10.34
CA TRP A 36 0.13 -14.18 -8.91
C TRP A 36 -1.19 -14.35 -8.16
N GLY A 37 -2.28 -13.93 -8.76
CA GLY A 37 -3.59 -13.98 -8.13
C GLY A 37 -3.80 -12.83 -7.16
N ILE A 38 -4.79 -12.97 -6.30
CA ILE A 38 -5.09 -11.97 -5.29
C ILE A 38 -4.06 -12.09 -4.17
N GLY A 39 -3.54 -10.95 -3.74
CA GLY A 39 -2.65 -10.90 -2.60
C GLY A 39 -3.35 -10.31 -1.40
N VAL A 40 -2.98 -10.74 -0.21
CA VAL A 40 -3.48 -10.19 1.04
C VAL A 40 -2.30 -9.62 1.80
N VAL A 41 -2.45 -8.37 2.24
CA VAL A 41 -1.41 -7.72 3.01
C VAL A 41 -1.37 -8.34 4.40
N GLU A 42 -0.25 -8.95 4.75
CA GLU A 42 -0.08 -9.61 6.04
C GLU A 42 0.62 -8.71 7.04
N GLU A 43 1.46 -7.82 6.58
CA GLU A 43 2.24 -6.98 7.49
C GLU A 43 2.57 -5.66 6.83
N VAL A 44 2.56 -4.60 7.62
CA VAL A 44 3.00 -3.27 7.21
C VAL A 44 4.08 -2.84 8.18
N MET A 45 5.25 -2.53 7.64
CA MET A 45 6.41 -2.15 8.43
C MET A 45 6.71 -0.69 8.15
N THR A 46 6.47 0.17 9.12
CA THR A 46 6.65 1.61 8.94
C THR A 46 7.82 2.07 9.81
N SER A 47 8.84 2.63 9.17
CA SER A 47 9.95 3.18 9.92
C SER A 47 9.50 4.43 10.65
N SER A 48 9.94 4.58 11.90
CA SER A 48 9.70 5.79 12.66
C SER A 48 10.80 6.83 12.45
N VAL A 49 11.81 6.49 11.67
CA VAL A 49 12.93 7.39 11.40
C VAL A 49 12.59 8.24 10.18
N PRO A 50 12.76 9.55 10.25
CA PRO A 50 12.53 10.38 9.07
C PRO A 50 13.39 9.89 7.91
N GLY A 51 12.79 9.76 6.75
CA GLY A 51 13.49 9.24 5.58
C GLY A 51 13.61 7.73 5.56
N GLY A 52 13.09 7.04 6.58
CA GLY A 52 13.11 5.58 6.59
C GLY A 52 12.08 5.00 5.62
N THR A 53 12.21 3.71 5.39
CA THR A 53 11.34 3.02 4.43
C THR A 53 10.06 2.56 5.09
N CYS A 54 9.02 2.46 4.28
CA CYS A 54 7.77 1.82 4.67
C CYS A 54 7.55 0.66 3.72
N LEU A 55 7.40 -0.53 4.27
CA LEU A 55 7.29 -1.74 3.47
C LEU A 55 5.99 -2.46 3.78
N THR A 56 5.53 -3.26 2.84
CA THR A 56 4.36 -4.11 3.03
C THR A 56 4.71 -5.51 2.56
N ARG A 57 4.23 -6.49 3.29
CA ARG A 57 4.44 -7.89 2.95
C ARG A 57 3.10 -8.47 2.53
N ILE A 58 3.07 -9.04 1.34
CA ILE A 58 1.83 -9.49 0.72
C ILE A 58 1.99 -10.94 0.33
N ARG A 59 1.00 -11.76 0.74
CA ARG A 59 0.94 -13.14 0.33
C ARG A 59 -0.05 -13.27 -0.80
N PHE A 60 0.40 -13.78 -1.93
CA PHE A 60 -0.43 -13.96 -3.11
C PHE A 60 -0.95 -15.39 -3.19
N GLN A 61 -1.95 -15.57 -4.04
CA GLN A 61 -2.58 -16.88 -4.22
C GLN A 61 -1.62 -17.93 -4.78
N ASP A 62 -0.54 -17.51 -5.43
CA ASP A 62 0.47 -18.44 -5.88
C ASP A 62 1.29 -19.01 -4.72
N GLY A 63 0.99 -18.62 -3.50
CA GLY A 63 1.65 -19.12 -2.30
C GLY A 63 2.91 -18.37 -1.94
N LYS A 64 3.30 -17.38 -2.71
CA LYS A 64 4.53 -16.65 -2.45
C LYS A 64 4.29 -15.38 -1.70
N LEU A 65 5.25 -15.04 -0.85
CA LEU A 65 5.24 -13.85 -0.04
C LEU A 65 6.18 -12.85 -0.68
N ARG A 66 5.69 -11.64 -0.90
CA ARG A 66 6.51 -10.61 -1.55
C ARG A 66 6.46 -9.34 -0.72
N VAL A 67 7.57 -8.60 -0.73
CA VAL A 67 7.71 -7.37 0.03
C VAL A 67 7.83 -6.22 -0.95
N PHE A 68 7.07 -5.15 -0.69
CA PHE A 68 7.02 -3.99 -1.57
C PHE A 68 7.17 -2.72 -0.77
N ASP A 69 7.57 -1.65 -1.45
CA ASP A 69 7.57 -0.31 -0.87
C ASP A 69 6.13 0.17 -0.78
N ASN A 70 5.75 0.66 0.38
CA ASN A 70 4.37 1.04 0.70
C ASN A 70 4.20 2.54 0.94
N ASP A 71 5.20 3.34 0.64
CA ASP A 71 5.17 4.77 0.89
C ASP A 71 4.74 5.49 -0.38
N LEU A 72 3.52 6.05 -0.37
CA LEU A 72 2.99 6.74 -1.55
C LEU A 72 3.83 7.92 -1.97
N ASP A 73 4.62 8.46 -1.07
CA ASP A 73 5.49 9.59 -1.41
C ASP A 73 6.84 9.14 -1.99
N SER A 74 7.07 7.85 -2.04
CA SER A 74 8.27 7.29 -2.65
C SER A 74 7.96 6.94 -4.10
N ASP A 75 8.88 7.26 -5.00
CA ASP A 75 8.73 6.88 -6.39
C ASP A 75 8.91 5.37 -6.59
N ARG A 76 9.27 4.65 -5.54
CA ARG A 76 9.38 3.19 -5.57
C ARG A 76 8.15 2.49 -5.01
N CYS A 77 7.13 3.25 -4.62
CA CYS A 77 5.92 2.64 -4.07
C CYS A 77 5.34 1.65 -5.06
N CYS A 78 4.88 0.53 -4.53
CA CYS A 78 4.33 -0.52 -5.39
C CYS A 78 3.13 -0.05 -6.19
N TYR A 79 2.45 1.00 -5.75
CA TYR A 79 1.38 1.60 -6.52
C TYR A 79 1.87 1.96 -7.94
N TYR A 80 3.07 2.52 -8.04
CA TYR A 80 3.58 2.96 -9.33
C TYR A 80 4.07 1.81 -10.20
N PHE A 81 4.15 0.62 -9.63
CA PHE A 81 4.59 -0.56 -10.36
C PHE A 81 3.47 -1.55 -10.64
N GLY A 82 2.24 -1.17 -10.33
CA GLY A 82 1.09 -1.95 -10.78
C GLY A 82 0.29 -2.63 -9.69
N VAL A 83 0.66 -2.50 -8.42
CA VAL A 83 -0.14 -3.07 -7.34
C VAL A 83 -1.34 -2.18 -7.10
N ARG A 84 -2.53 -2.75 -7.10
CA ARG A 84 -3.78 -2.03 -6.87
C ARG A 84 -4.64 -2.78 -5.88
N ARG A 85 -5.30 -2.03 -4.98
CA ARG A 85 -6.30 -2.64 -4.13
C ARG A 85 -7.40 -3.23 -5.00
N TYR A 86 -7.91 -4.34 -4.59
CA TYR A 86 -8.84 -5.09 -5.42
C TYR A 86 -10.08 -4.27 -5.78
N LEU A 87 -10.56 -3.44 -4.85
CA LEU A 87 -11.75 -2.62 -5.09
C LEU A 87 -11.45 -1.23 -5.65
N ASP A 88 -10.19 -0.92 -5.91
CA ASP A 88 -9.80 0.36 -6.48
C ASP A 88 -10.30 0.43 -7.93
N PRO A 89 -10.95 1.52 -8.34
CA PRO A 89 -11.41 1.63 -9.73
C PRO A 89 -10.30 1.51 -10.76
N SER A 90 -9.07 1.82 -10.39
CA SER A 90 -7.93 1.69 -11.31
C SER A 90 -7.41 0.27 -11.39
N ASN A 91 -7.95 -0.66 -10.61
CA ASN A 91 -7.55 -2.06 -10.66
C ASN A 91 -8.23 -2.72 -11.85
N LYS A 92 -7.43 -3.20 -12.78
CA LYS A 92 -7.96 -3.80 -13.99
C LYS A 92 -8.78 -5.05 -13.72
N ALA A 93 -8.39 -5.82 -12.73
CA ALA A 93 -9.15 -7.01 -12.37
C ALA A 93 -10.54 -6.62 -11.87
N ASN A 94 -10.61 -5.55 -11.07
CA ASN A 94 -11.90 -5.07 -10.59
C ASN A 94 -12.76 -4.55 -11.73
N ALA A 95 -12.16 -3.85 -12.67
CA ALA A 95 -12.91 -3.33 -13.81
C ALA A 95 -13.48 -4.47 -14.64
N ILE A 96 -12.71 -5.51 -14.87
CA ILE A 96 -13.19 -6.68 -15.61
C ILE A 96 -14.33 -7.36 -14.86
N ARG A 97 -14.16 -7.51 -13.55
CA ARG A 97 -15.19 -8.15 -12.74
C ARG A 97 -16.49 -7.34 -12.77
N ALA A 98 -16.38 -6.02 -12.62
CA ALA A 98 -17.55 -5.16 -12.64
C ALA A 98 -18.28 -5.27 -13.97
N LYS A 99 -17.52 -5.33 -15.05
CA LYS A 99 -18.10 -5.45 -16.37
C LYS A 99 -18.84 -6.76 -16.52
N LEU A 100 -18.30 -7.85 -15.97
CA LEU A 100 -18.95 -9.15 -16.05
C LEU A 100 -20.23 -9.20 -15.26
N PHE A 101 -20.32 -8.47 -14.18
CA PHE A 101 -21.47 -8.53 -13.29
C PHE A 101 -22.45 -7.39 -13.46
N SER A 102 -22.19 -6.49 -14.38
CA SER A 102 -23.08 -5.35 -14.59
C SER A 102 -24.17 -5.64 -15.61
N GLN A 103 -24.31 -6.86 -16.02
CA GLN A 103 -25.31 -7.25 -17.02
C GLN A 103 -26.74 -7.11 -16.52
#